data_adcf0972bdd048c60810b5a8e51ad534
#
_entry.id   adcf0972bdd048c60810b5a8e51ad534
#
_cell.length_a   1.000
_cell.length_b   1.000
_cell.length_c   1.000
_cell.angle_alpha   90.00
_cell.angle_beta   90.00
_cell.angle_gamma   90.00
#
_symmetry.space_group_name_H-M   'P 1'
#
loop_
_entity.id
_entity.type
_entity.pdbx_description
1 polymer ?
#
loop_
_entity_poly.entity_id
_entity_poly.type
_entity_poly.pdbx_seq_one_letter_code
_entity_poly.pdbx_strand_id
1 'polypeptide(L)'
;MLPHLVSTLFWLAVLGLCWGLARRALIWRTGRARAVDLSGLLQIPKRYFVDLHDVVAREPFVARAHVGVAGGAILALALVALNYGLGLYWAVLDGLLLFAGLLMLAGAGAMAWRRRNPPQRLSKGPWSHLPYTLGLFALAVVLLGAVAATGTALAPWLAALVALAFAAGAAELALGVGLGGPMKHAVAGLLHLGLHPRPERFRADKRFATALQPLRLTADDMGVGKPADFAWNKLLSFDACVQCGKCEAACPAFAAGQPLNPKKLIQDLVVGMSGKSDAHYAGSPYPGRPVGQHAGAPQQPIVNGLIDSDTLWACTTCRACVQECPMLIEHVDSIVDMRRHMTLVGGVVPNKGMEALQQLRDTDTVGGFPLAARHHWAADLDVPVLAEGEATDWLVLVGEGAFDMRYQRTLRAFVKTLKKAGLRIAMLGAAETDCGDLARRLGDEAGFQRLAAQLIGTLQGRRFAHIVTADPHIFHVLKNEYPALGGSFDVWHHTQLLDELLRQGRLKPTRVATRESVTYHDPCYLGRYGREVQAPRSLLKGIGIQVVEMGRSREKARCCGGGGGAPFTDIPGTTRIPDLRMGDARETGAGIVAVACPQCTAMLEGVVGPRPEVFDVAELVAHAVEAA
;
A
#
# COMPACT_ATOMS: atom_id res chain seq x y z
N MET A 1 7.13 -30.46 41.96
CA MET A 1 8.15 -29.38 41.77
C MET A 1 8.02 -28.66 40.42
N LEU A 2 8.14 -29.38 39.29
CA LEU A 2 8.07 -28.76 37.96
C LEU A 2 6.76 -27.97 37.69
N PRO A 3 5.54 -28.49 37.98
CA PRO A 3 4.32 -27.73 37.74
C PRO A 3 4.27 -26.38 38.48
N HIS A 4 4.66 -26.37 39.77
CA HIS A 4 4.68 -25.11 40.55
C HIS A 4 5.69 -24.10 39.99
N LEU A 5 6.87 -24.58 39.55
CA LEU A 5 7.88 -23.70 38.93
C LEU A 5 7.37 -23.11 37.64
N VAL A 6 6.76 -23.91 36.75
CA VAL A 6 6.16 -23.43 35.48
C VAL A 6 5.01 -22.46 35.74
N SER A 7 4.15 -22.73 36.74
CA SER A 7 3.08 -21.81 37.15
C SER A 7 3.64 -20.44 37.59
N THR A 8 4.69 -20.46 38.41
CA THR A 8 5.37 -19.23 38.85
C THR A 8 5.93 -18.46 37.66
N LEU A 9 6.64 -19.13 36.73
CA LEU A 9 7.20 -18.54 35.53
C LEU A 9 6.11 -17.99 34.60
N PHE A 10 4.98 -18.69 34.48
CA PHE A 10 3.83 -18.21 33.70
C PHE A 10 3.29 -16.90 34.26
N TRP A 11 3.06 -16.78 35.55
CA TRP A 11 2.53 -15.54 36.15
C TRP A 11 3.55 -14.39 36.10
N LEU A 12 4.84 -14.68 36.25
CA LEU A 12 5.89 -13.68 36.01
C LEU A 12 5.90 -13.20 34.56
N ALA A 13 5.69 -14.10 33.58
CA ALA A 13 5.58 -13.75 32.18
C ALA A 13 4.33 -12.89 31.89
N VAL A 14 3.18 -13.22 32.54
CA VAL A 14 1.96 -12.41 32.45
C VAL A 14 2.20 -10.98 32.99
N LEU A 15 2.83 -10.86 34.15
CA LEU A 15 3.20 -9.54 34.72
C LEU A 15 4.13 -8.77 33.79
N GLY A 16 5.16 -9.44 33.24
CA GLY A 16 6.07 -8.86 32.25
C GLY A 16 5.36 -8.40 30.99
N LEU A 17 4.38 -9.18 30.48
CA LEU A 17 3.56 -8.80 29.34
C LEU A 17 2.67 -7.59 29.65
N CYS A 18 2.01 -7.57 30.80
CA CYS A 18 1.20 -6.42 31.24
C CYS A 18 2.05 -5.13 31.34
N TRP A 19 3.25 -5.24 31.94
CA TRP A 19 4.20 -4.14 31.97
C TRP A 19 4.61 -3.69 30.55
N GLY A 20 4.90 -4.65 29.66
CA GLY A 20 5.27 -4.39 28.27
C GLY A 20 4.16 -3.68 27.50
N LEU A 21 2.92 -4.12 27.66
CA LEU A 21 1.73 -3.51 27.08
C LEU A 21 1.52 -2.08 27.59
N ALA A 22 1.60 -1.87 28.90
CA ALA A 22 1.47 -0.54 29.51
C ALA A 22 2.52 0.41 28.96
N ARG A 23 3.78 -0.04 28.89
CA ARG A 23 4.88 0.76 28.31
C ARG A 23 4.63 1.11 26.85
N ARG A 24 4.17 0.17 26.02
CA ARG A 24 3.85 0.44 24.61
C ARG A 24 2.64 1.36 24.45
N ALA A 25 1.62 1.17 25.25
CA ALA A 25 0.46 2.06 25.26
C ALA A 25 0.85 3.51 25.60
N LEU A 26 1.78 3.72 26.54
CA LEU A 26 2.33 5.05 26.84
C LEU A 26 3.05 5.66 25.64
N ILE A 27 3.82 4.86 24.88
CA ILE A 27 4.47 5.32 23.66
C ILE A 27 3.42 5.73 22.61
N TRP A 28 2.40 4.89 22.35
CA TRP A 28 1.36 5.22 21.37
C TRP A 28 0.53 6.44 21.79
N ARG A 29 0.29 6.64 23.07
CA ARG A 29 -0.40 7.83 23.62
C ARG A 29 0.34 9.15 23.37
N THR A 30 1.61 9.14 22.97
CA THR A 30 2.31 10.38 22.55
C THR A 30 1.71 10.94 21.26
N GLY A 31 1.02 10.14 20.46
CA GLY A 31 0.31 10.56 19.26
C GLY A 31 -0.99 11.31 19.55
N ARG A 32 -1.52 11.99 18.52
CA ARG A 32 -2.81 12.70 18.60
C ARG A 32 -3.95 11.74 18.95
N ALA A 33 -4.88 12.22 19.76
CA ALA A 33 -6.10 11.48 20.09
C ALA A 33 -6.94 11.24 18.82
N ARG A 34 -7.39 10.00 18.65
CA ARG A 34 -8.31 9.61 17.58
C ARG A 34 -9.31 8.60 18.12
N ALA A 35 -10.59 8.83 17.85
CA ALA A 35 -11.63 7.85 18.11
C ALA A 35 -11.42 6.62 17.21
N VAL A 36 -11.63 5.43 17.76
CA VAL A 36 -11.55 4.15 17.05
C VAL A 36 -12.82 3.35 17.30
N ASP A 37 -13.18 2.52 16.34
CA ASP A 37 -14.29 1.59 16.48
C ASP A 37 -13.79 0.34 17.23
N LEU A 38 -14.19 0.20 18.47
CA LEU A 38 -13.84 -0.96 19.29
C LEU A 38 -14.51 -2.25 18.81
N SER A 39 -15.59 -2.19 18.03
CA SER A 39 -16.20 -3.38 17.43
C SER A 39 -15.25 -4.11 16.48
N GLY A 40 -14.25 -3.41 15.95
CA GLY A 40 -13.18 -3.98 15.16
C GLY A 40 -12.37 -5.07 15.88
N LEU A 41 -12.34 -5.06 17.23
CA LEU A 41 -11.69 -6.13 18.01
C LEU A 41 -12.35 -7.48 17.78
N LEU A 42 -13.68 -7.53 17.60
CA LEU A 42 -14.41 -8.75 17.26
C LEU A 42 -14.10 -9.25 15.85
N GLN A 43 -13.57 -8.40 14.99
CA GLN A 43 -13.21 -8.76 13.61
C GLN A 43 -11.76 -9.30 13.51
N ILE A 44 -10.97 -9.27 14.58
CA ILE A 44 -9.57 -9.74 14.56
C ILE A 44 -9.43 -11.16 13.97
N PRO A 45 -10.22 -12.18 14.36
CA PRO A 45 -10.08 -13.51 13.78
C PRO A 45 -10.28 -13.51 12.26
N LYS A 46 -11.33 -12.84 11.75
CA LYS A 46 -11.58 -12.72 10.32
C LYS A 46 -10.43 -11.99 9.61
N ARG A 47 -9.99 -10.87 10.15
CA ARG A 47 -8.91 -10.06 9.56
C ARG A 47 -7.56 -10.80 9.59
N TYR A 48 -7.31 -11.58 10.63
CA TYR A 48 -6.11 -12.39 10.73
C TYR A 48 -6.13 -13.54 9.71
N PHE A 49 -7.19 -14.34 9.66
CA PHE A 49 -7.26 -15.52 8.79
C PHE A 49 -7.54 -15.19 7.32
N VAL A 50 -8.18 -14.08 7.01
CA VAL A 50 -8.52 -13.70 5.63
C VAL A 50 -7.59 -12.60 5.13
N ASP A 51 -7.60 -11.41 5.75
CA ASP A 51 -6.95 -10.23 5.18
C ASP A 51 -5.42 -10.33 5.24
N LEU A 52 -4.87 -10.75 6.39
CA LEU A 52 -3.43 -10.91 6.58
C LEU A 52 -2.90 -12.09 5.77
N HIS A 53 -3.63 -13.21 5.78
CA HIS A 53 -3.20 -14.42 5.06
C HIS A 53 -3.29 -14.28 3.55
N ASP A 54 -4.14 -13.41 2.99
CA ASP A 54 -4.12 -13.08 1.55
C ASP A 54 -2.71 -12.65 1.08
N VAL A 55 -2.02 -11.85 1.89
CA VAL A 55 -0.66 -11.40 1.57
C VAL A 55 0.40 -12.42 1.95
N VAL A 56 0.25 -13.08 3.10
CA VAL A 56 1.22 -14.09 3.59
C VAL A 56 1.22 -15.32 2.68
N ALA A 57 0.04 -15.76 2.21
CA ALA A 57 -0.12 -16.93 1.34
C ALA A 57 0.58 -16.79 -0.03
N ARG A 58 0.96 -15.58 -0.44
CA ARG A 58 1.77 -15.35 -1.64
C ARG A 58 3.18 -15.97 -1.57
N GLU A 59 3.63 -16.35 -0.35
CA GLU A 59 4.81 -17.18 -0.10
C GLU A 59 4.37 -18.47 0.63
N PRO A 60 3.98 -19.54 -0.07
CA PRO A 60 3.31 -20.70 0.54
C PRO A 60 4.12 -21.39 1.64
N PHE A 61 5.45 -21.46 1.52
CA PHE A 61 6.32 -21.99 2.56
C PHE A 61 6.24 -21.16 3.84
N VAL A 62 6.33 -19.83 3.73
CA VAL A 62 6.26 -18.90 4.86
C VAL A 62 4.89 -18.96 5.52
N ALA A 63 3.83 -19.02 4.71
CA ALA A 63 2.46 -19.13 5.21
C ALA A 63 2.28 -20.36 6.09
N ARG A 64 2.69 -21.55 5.61
CA ARG A 64 2.58 -22.80 6.36
C ARG A 64 3.43 -22.80 7.63
N ALA A 65 4.69 -22.36 7.52
CA ALA A 65 5.58 -22.25 8.68
C ALA A 65 5.04 -21.24 9.72
N HIS A 66 4.47 -20.11 9.28
CA HIS A 66 3.89 -19.11 10.17
C HIS A 66 2.61 -19.64 10.86
N VAL A 67 1.74 -20.34 10.14
CA VAL A 67 0.56 -21.00 10.75
C VAL A 67 1.00 -22.00 11.80
N GLY A 68 2.06 -22.79 11.53
CA GLY A 68 2.62 -23.73 12.50
C GLY A 68 3.13 -23.03 13.76
N VAL A 69 4.01 -22.04 13.62
CA VAL A 69 4.62 -21.38 14.78
C VAL A 69 3.63 -20.48 15.52
N ALA A 70 2.85 -19.64 14.81
CA ALA A 70 1.92 -18.71 15.46
C ALA A 70 0.65 -19.41 15.97
N GLY A 71 0.06 -20.32 15.18
CA GLY A 71 -1.08 -21.11 15.61
C GLY A 71 -0.73 -22.04 16.77
N GLY A 72 0.42 -22.73 16.67
CA GLY A 72 0.96 -23.53 17.77
C GLY A 72 1.21 -22.70 19.02
N ALA A 73 1.79 -21.50 18.90
CA ALA A 73 2.04 -20.60 20.02
C ALA A 73 0.74 -20.14 20.71
N ILE A 74 -0.26 -19.72 19.93
CA ILE A 74 -1.56 -19.27 20.47
C ILE A 74 -2.22 -20.41 21.25
N LEU A 75 -2.26 -21.62 20.66
CA LEU A 75 -2.84 -22.80 21.32
C LEU A 75 -2.02 -23.18 22.55
N ALA A 76 -0.69 -23.22 22.47
CA ALA A 76 0.20 -23.54 23.58
C ALA A 76 0.03 -22.58 24.75
N LEU A 77 -0.02 -21.26 24.47
CA LEU A 77 -0.21 -20.24 25.51
C LEU A 77 -1.58 -20.38 26.20
N ALA A 78 -2.65 -20.63 25.44
CA ALA A 78 -3.97 -20.87 26.00
C ALA A 78 -3.98 -22.11 26.91
N LEU A 79 -3.37 -23.21 26.46
CA LEU A 79 -3.31 -24.44 27.23
C LEU A 79 -2.39 -24.33 28.46
N VAL A 80 -1.25 -23.64 28.34
CA VAL A 80 -0.38 -23.31 29.48
C VAL A 80 -1.15 -22.46 30.51
N ALA A 81 -1.96 -21.51 30.08
CA ALA A 81 -2.78 -20.71 30.96
C ALA A 81 -3.83 -21.57 31.69
N LEU A 82 -4.48 -22.50 31.00
CA LEU A 82 -5.44 -23.41 31.61
C LEU A 82 -4.77 -24.38 32.62
N ASN A 83 -3.71 -25.06 32.19
CA ASN A 83 -3.05 -26.09 33.01
C ASN A 83 -2.27 -25.43 34.16
N TYR A 84 -1.34 -24.53 33.87
CA TYR A 84 -0.40 -24.00 34.86
C TYR A 84 -0.82 -22.67 35.47
N GLY A 85 -1.63 -21.88 34.74
CA GLY A 85 -2.20 -20.61 35.23
C GLY A 85 -3.39 -20.86 36.18
N LEU A 86 -4.36 -21.69 35.75
CA LEU A 86 -5.62 -21.93 36.45
C LEU A 86 -5.65 -23.28 37.18
N GLY A 87 -4.65 -24.14 36.99
CA GLY A 87 -4.57 -25.46 37.66
C GLY A 87 -5.58 -26.49 37.15
N LEU A 88 -6.04 -26.36 35.89
CA LEU A 88 -6.98 -27.31 35.27
C LEU A 88 -6.20 -28.45 34.58
N TYR A 89 -6.04 -29.54 35.26
CA TYR A 89 -5.28 -30.71 34.78
C TYR A 89 -6.24 -31.79 34.26
N TRP A 90 -6.44 -31.86 32.95
CA TRP A 90 -7.24 -32.90 32.30
C TRP A 90 -6.43 -33.56 31.20
N ALA A 91 -6.50 -34.90 31.10
CA ALA A 91 -5.73 -35.67 30.12
C ALA A 91 -5.89 -35.19 28.67
N VAL A 92 -7.08 -34.65 28.31
CA VAL A 92 -7.32 -34.07 26.99
C VAL A 92 -6.49 -32.79 26.80
N LEU A 93 -6.40 -31.92 27.81
CA LEU A 93 -5.60 -30.69 27.75
C LEU A 93 -4.11 -31.00 27.64
N ASP A 94 -3.63 -32.05 28.31
CA ASP A 94 -2.25 -32.48 28.25
C ASP A 94 -1.86 -33.00 26.86
N GLY A 95 -2.73 -33.79 26.23
CA GLY A 95 -2.57 -34.23 24.85
C GLY A 95 -2.58 -33.08 23.84
N LEU A 96 -3.49 -32.13 24.04
CA LEU A 96 -3.53 -30.91 23.20
C LEU A 96 -2.30 -30.02 23.40
N LEU A 97 -1.77 -29.92 24.63
CA LEU A 97 -0.54 -29.19 24.93
C LEU A 97 0.66 -29.80 24.20
N LEU A 98 0.79 -31.13 24.23
CA LEU A 98 1.80 -31.84 23.45
C LEU A 98 1.68 -31.57 21.96
N PHE A 99 0.47 -31.65 21.40
CA PHE A 99 0.21 -31.36 19.99
C PHE A 99 0.56 -29.92 19.62
N ALA A 100 0.14 -28.94 20.43
CA ALA A 100 0.43 -27.54 20.24
C ALA A 100 1.94 -27.25 20.24
N GLY A 101 2.67 -27.86 21.17
CA GLY A 101 4.13 -27.80 21.26
C GLY A 101 4.81 -28.35 20.00
N LEU A 102 4.38 -29.53 19.52
CA LEU A 102 4.91 -30.17 18.31
C LEU A 102 4.65 -29.32 17.07
N LEU A 103 3.44 -28.79 16.94
CA LEU A 103 3.07 -27.90 15.84
C LEU A 103 3.94 -26.63 15.83
N MET A 104 4.10 -25.98 16.99
CA MET A 104 4.94 -24.81 17.15
C MET A 104 6.42 -25.11 16.86
N LEU A 105 6.94 -26.24 17.34
CA LEU A 105 8.32 -26.67 17.14
C LEU A 105 8.62 -26.91 15.66
N ALA A 106 7.72 -27.58 14.94
CA ALA A 106 7.83 -27.78 13.48
C ALA A 106 7.83 -26.44 12.73
N GLY A 107 6.93 -25.51 13.09
CA GLY A 107 6.88 -24.17 12.50
C GLY A 107 8.14 -23.35 12.78
N ALA A 108 8.62 -23.36 14.03
CA ALA A 108 9.86 -22.69 14.43
C ALA A 108 11.09 -23.26 13.72
N GLY A 109 11.15 -24.59 13.58
CA GLY A 109 12.21 -25.29 12.83
C GLY A 109 12.21 -24.91 11.35
N ALA A 110 11.05 -24.85 10.71
CA ALA A 110 10.91 -24.40 9.33
C ALA A 110 11.37 -22.93 9.15
N MET A 111 11.02 -22.04 10.09
CA MET A 111 11.48 -20.65 10.06
C MET A 111 12.99 -20.54 10.33
N ALA A 112 13.55 -21.34 11.24
CA ALA A 112 14.99 -21.40 11.48
C ALA A 112 15.75 -21.89 10.23
N TRP A 113 15.23 -22.91 9.55
CA TRP A 113 15.81 -23.39 8.30
C TRP A 113 15.84 -22.32 7.22
N ARG A 114 14.73 -21.57 7.02
CA ARG A 114 14.68 -20.43 6.10
C ARG A 114 15.70 -19.34 6.45
N ARG A 115 16.02 -19.18 7.73
CA ARG A 115 16.99 -18.17 8.22
C ARG A 115 18.45 -18.59 8.06
N ARG A 116 18.77 -19.80 7.60
CA ARG A 116 20.15 -20.18 7.24
C ARG A 116 20.67 -19.40 6.03
N ASN A 117 19.81 -19.25 5.00
CA ASN A 117 20.09 -18.44 3.80
C ASN A 117 18.98 -17.38 3.62
N PRO A 118 18.96 -16.33 4.45
CA PRO A 118 17.86 -15.39 4.43
C PRO A 118 17.92 -14.49 3.18
N PRO A 119 16.77 -14.18 2.54
CA PRO A 119 16.71 -13.12 1.56
C PRO A 119 17.29 -11.80 2.11
N GLN A 120 18.00 -11.03 1.28
CA GLN A 120 18.65 -9.78 1.70
C GLN A 120 17.67 -8.78 2.38
N ARG A 121 16.40 -8.80 1.96
CA ARG A 121 15.34 -7.93 2.49
C ARG A 121 14.96 -8.22 3.95
N LEU A 122 15.35 -9.36 4.54
CA LEU A 122 15.01 -9.69 5.94
C LEU A 122 15.97 -9.01 6.90
N SER A 123 15.44 -8.46 7.99
CA SER A 123 16.25 -7.94 9.08
C SER A 123 17.02 -9.06 9.80
N LYS A 124 18.24 -8.75 10.20
CA LYS A 124 19.13 -9.59 11.04
C LYS A 124 18.97 -9.24 12.52
N GLY A 125 19.98 -9.55 13.33
CA GLY A 125 20.00 -9.25 14.76
C GLY A 125 18.92 -10.07 15.51
N PRO A 126 18.10 -9.43 16.39
CA PRO A 126 17.09 -10.11 17.19
C PRO A 126 16.12 -10.97 16.37
N TRP A 127 15.80 -10.55 15.15
CA TRP A 127 14.94 -11.32 14.24
C TRP A 127 15.55 -12.64 13.77
N SER A 128 16.87 -12.77 13.77
CA SER A 128 17.56 -14.01 13.41
C SER A 128 17.50 -15.03 14.54
N HIS A 129 17.44 -14.58 15.78
CA HIS A 129 17.39 -15.44 16.96
C HIS A 129 15.97 -15.89 17.33
N LEU A 130 14.95 -15.13 16.93
CA LEU A 130 13.56 -15.40 17.27
C LEU A 130 13.08 -16.85 17.01
N PRO A 131 13.35 -17.50 15.86
CA PRO A 131 12.93 -18.89 15.65
C PRO A 131 13.56 -19.87 16.64
N TYR A 132 14.75 -19.61 17.14
CA TYR A 132 15.43 -20.47 18.10
C TYR A 132 14.86 -20.31 19.50
N THR A 133 14.59 -19.08 19.96
CA THR A 133 13.97 -18.83 21.27
C THR A 133 12.55 -19.40 21.32
N LEU A 134 11.76 -19.23 20.24
CA LEU A 134 10.45 -19.84 20.10
C LEU A 134 10.52 -21.37 20.00
N GLY A 135 11.56 -21.92 19.35
CA GLY A 135 11.82 -23.36 19.30
C GLY A 135 12.15 -23.97 20.69
N LEU A 136 12.94 -23.27 21.50
CA LEU A 136 13.22 -23.67 22.88
C LEU A 136 11.95 -23.66 23.73
N PHE A 137 11.11 -22.61 23.60
CA PHE A 137 9.81 -22.59 24.29
C PHE A 137 8.91 -23.73 23.83
N ALA A 138 8.82 -23.99 22.52
CA ALA A 138 8.04 -25.08 21.97
C ALA A 138 8.52 -26.44 22.47
N LEU A 139 9.85 -26.68 22.56
CA LEU A 139 10.42 -27.88 23.10
C LEU A 139 10.05 -28.06 24.58
N ALA A 140 10.11 -27.00 25.38
CA ALA A 140 9.66 -27.03 26.76
C ALA A 140 8.19 -27.42 26.87
N VAL A 141 7.32 -26.84 26.02
CA VAL A 141 5.88 -27.16 25.96
C VAL A 141 5.65 -28.63 25.57
N VAL A 142 6.41 -29.18 24.60
CA VAL A 142 6.36 -30.59 24.20
C VAL A 142 6.70 -31.48 25.40
N LEU A 143 7.79 -31.18 26.12
CA LEU A 143 8.22 -31.98 27.28
C LEU A 143 7.21 -31.86 28.42
N LEU A 144 6.64 -30.69 28.67
CA LEU A 144 5.58 -30.50 29.66
C LEU A 144 4.32 -31.32 29.31
N GLY A 145 3.88 -31.28 28.05
CA GLY A 145 2.74 -32.09 27.60
C GLY A 145 3.00 -33.59 27.67
N ALA A 146 4.21 -34.05 27.31
CA ALA A 146 4.60 -35.45 27.39
C ALA A 146 4.64 -35.95 28.86
N VAL A 147 5.22 -35.15 29.76
CA VAL A 147 5.27 -35.47 31.20
C VAL A 147 3.87 -35.52 31.80
N ALA A 148 3.01 -34.57 31.47
CA ALA A 148 1.64 -34.55 31.95
C ALA A 148 0.83 -35.75 31.42
N ALA A 149 0.95 -36.08 30.12
CA ALA A 149 0.23 -37.19 29.50
C ALA A 149 0.68 -38.58 29.98
N THR A 150 1.96 -38.75 30.36
CA THR A 150 2.52 -40.06 30.78
C THR A 150 2.58 -40.21 32.28
N GLY A 151 2.44 -39.14 33.06
CA GLY A 151 2.64 -39.15 34.50
C GLY A 151 4.09 -39.43 34.96
N THR A 152 5.06 -39.37 34.02
CA THR A 152 6.47 -39.63 34.31
C THR A 152 7.11 -38.50 35.11
N ALA A 153 7.85 -38.85 36.18
CA ALA A 153 8.64 -37.86 36.91
C ALA A 153 10.00 -37.63 36.22
N LEU A 154 10.32 -36.36 35.96
CA LEU A 154 11.64 -35.99 35.45
C LEU A 154 12.68 -35.93 36.56
N ALA A 155 13.92 -36.31 36.24
CA ALA A 155 15.06 -36.05 37.11
C ALA A 155 15.15 -34.52 37.39
N PRO A 156 15.56 -34.08 38.59
CA PRO A 156 15.57 -32.66 38.98
C PRO A 156 16.32 -31.76 38.02
N TRP A 157 17.46 -32.21 37.49
CA TRP A 157 18.26 -31.46 36.54
C TRP A 157 17.55 -31.29 35.20
N LEU A 158 16.81 -32.30 34.73
CA LEU A 158 16.05 -32.23 33.48
C LEU A 158 14.83 -31.31 33.65
N ALA A 159 14.15 -31.38 34.80
CA ALA A 159 13.07 -30.47 35.16
C ALA A 159 13.54 -29.00 35.16
N ALA A 160 14.75 -28.74 35.68
CA ALA A 160 15.37 -27.41 35.65
C ALA A 160 15.65 -26.94 34.23
N LEU A 161 16.15 -27.80 33.34
CA LEU A 161 16.38 -27.45 31.91
C LEU A 161 15.08 -27.14 31.20
N VAL A 162 14.00 -27.88 31.41
CA VAL A 162 12.67 -27.61 30.84
C VAL A 162 12.15 -26.26 31.34
N ALA A 163 12.26 -25.97 32.62
CA ALA A 163 11.86 -24.70 33.20
C ALA A 163 12.69 -23.53 32.64
N LEU A 164 13.99 -23.71 32.45
CA LEU A 164 14.87 -22.69 31.86
C LEU A 164 14.50 -22.41 30.39
N ALA A 165 14.25 -23.45 29.59
CA ALA A 165 13.83 -23.31 28.20
C ALA A 165 12.45 -22.62 28.11
N PHE A 166 11.51 -22.96 29.00
CA PHE A 166 10.23 -22.26 29.12
C PHE A 166 10.43 -20.79 29.48
N ALA A 167 11.26 -20.51 30.49
CA ALA A 167 11.54 -19.15 30.94
C ALA A 167 12.16 -18.30 29.84
N ALA A 168 13.10 -18.83 29.06
CA ALA A 168 13.73 -18.12 27.93
C ALA A 168 12.71 -17.70 26.86
N GLY A 169 11.82 -18.63 26.46
CA GLY A 169 10.78 -18.31 25.50
C GLY A 169 9.70 -17.38 26.06
N ALA A 170 9.30 -17.59 27.32
CA ALA A 170 8.36 -16.71 28.01
C ALA A 170 8.90 -15.28 28.18
N ALA A 171 10.20 -15.13 28.42
CA ALA A 171 10.87 -13.83 28.47
C ALA A 171 10.87 -13.13 27.11
N GLU A 172 11.13 -13.85 26.00
CA GLU A 172 11.02 -13.29 24.64
C GLU A 172 9.59 -12.77 24.37
N LEU A 173 8.57 -13.55 24.71
CA LEU A 173 7.17 -13.17 24.54
C LEU A 173 6.76 -11.99 25.43
N ALA A 174 7.15 -12.00 26.70
CA ALA A 174 6.70 -11.02 27.69
C ALA A 174 7.53 -9.72 27.66
N LEU A 175 8.86 -9.83 27.80
CA LEU A 175 9.75 -8.69 27.86
C LEU A 175 10.05 -8.09 26.48
N GLY A 176 10.08 -8.93 25.43
CA GLY A 176 10.29 -8.49 24.04
C GLY A 176 9.27 -7.44 23.59
N VAL A 177 8.02 -7.54 24.04
CA VAL A 177 6.98 -6.52 23.76
C VAL A 177 7.37 -5.16 24.33
N GLY A 178 7.65 -5.10 25.63
CA GLY A 178 7.97 -3.84 26.34
C GLY A 178 9.30 -3.22 25.92
N LEU A 179 10.31 -4.05 25.69
CA LEU A 179 11.65 -3.63 25.29
C LEU A 179 11.77 -3.27 23.81
N GLY A 180 10.74 -3.56 23.01
CA GLY A 180 10.71 -3.25 21.58
C GLY A 180 11.38 -4.28 20.70
N GLY A 181 11.50 -5.53 21.19
CA GLY A 181 12.00 -6.68 20.43
C GLY A 181 11.02 -7.20 19.37
N PRO A 182 11.40 -8.28 18.65
CA PRO A 182 10.60 -8.81 17.55
C PRO A 182 9.16 -9.16 17.93
N MET A 183 8.91 -9.68 19.14
CA MET A 183 7.58 -10.10 19.57
C MET A 183 6.57 -8.96 19.76
N LYS A 184 7.01 -7.70 19.76
CA LYS A 184 6.08 -6.55 19.78
C LYS A 184 5.06 -6.62 18.64
N HIS A 185 5.47 -7.14 17.46
CA HIS A 185 4.56 -7.25 16.32
C HIS A 185 3.35 -8.13 16.56
N ALA A 186 3.46 -9.17 17.39
CA ALA A 186 2.35 -10.07 17.66
C ALA A 186 1.21 -9.33 18.36
N VAL A 187 1.54 -8.52 19.36
CA VAL A 187 0.55 -7.73 20.12
C VAL A 187 0.11 -6.50 19.33
N ALA A 188 1.07 -5.71 18.86
CA ALA A 188 0.76 -4.50 18.06
C ALA A 188 0.01 -4.86 16.77
N GLY A 189 0.33 -6.00 16.14
CA GLY A 189 -0.36 -6.49 14.96
C GLY A 189 -1.82 -6.86 15.22
N LEU A 190 -2.10 -7.59 16.30
CA LEU A 190 -3.48 -7.93 16.68
C LEU A 190 -4.29 -6.67 16.99
N LEU A 191 -3.73 -5.77 17.80
CA LEU A 191 -4.39 -4.49 18.13
C LEU A 191 -4.57 -3.63 16.89
N HIS A 192 -3.59 -3.57 15.98
CA HIS A 192 -3.71 -2.86 14.71
C HIS A 192 -4.85 -3.43 13.85
N LEU A 193 -4.97 -4.76 13.73
CA LEU A 193 -6.08 -5.38 13.01
C LEU A 193 -7.44 -5.03 13.62
N GLY A 194 -7.55 -4.87 14.95
CA GLY A 194 -8.79 -4.49 15.62
C GLY A 194 -9.11 -3.00 15.58
N LEU A 195 -8.10 -2.14 15.77
CA LEU A 195 -8.27 -0.71 16.05
C LEU A 195 -7.97 0.21 14.87
N HIS A 196 -7.58 -0.35 13.74
CA HIS A 196 -7.36 0.40 12.50
C HIS A 196 -8.48 0.07 11.48
N PRO A 197 -8.94 1.04 10.69
CA PRO A 197 -9.93 0.77 9.64
C PRO A 197 -9.51 -0.39 8.73
N ARG A 198 -10.47 -1.23 8.35
CA ARG A 198 -10.18 -2.34 7.43
C ARG A 198 -9.84 -1.79 6.04
N PRO A 199 -8.71 -2.19 5.42
CA PRO A 199 -8.36 -1.74 4.07
C PRO A 199 -9.46 -2.04 3.05
N GLU A 200 -9.68 -1.12 2.14
CA GLU A 200 -10.77 -1.18 1.15
C GLU A 200 -10.72 -2.43 0.29
N ARG A 201 -9.50 -2.92 -0.02
CA ARG A 201 -9.32 -4.13 -0.84
C ARG A 201 -10.01 -5.37 -0.26
N PHE A 202 -10.37 -5.34 1.02
CA PHE A 202 -11.09 -6.39 1.71
C PHE A 202 -12.55 -6.05 2.05
N ARG A 203 -13.01 -4.86 1.64
CA ARG A 203 -14.38 -4.40 1.87
C ARG A 203 -15.23 -4.59 0.62
N ALA A 204 -16.53 -4.86 0.82
CA ALA A 204 -17.48 -4.99 -0.28
C ALA A 204 -17.84 -3.64 -0.91
N ASP A 205 -17.91 -2.60 -0.09
CA ASP A 205 -18.22 -1.23 -0.50
C ASP A 205 -16.98 -0.51 -1.04
N LYS A 206 -16.52 -0.74 -2.14
CA LYS A 206 -15.28 -0.22 -2.76
C LYS A 206 -15.17 1.33 -2.81
N ARG A 207 -15.95 2.06 -2.01
CA ARG A 207 -16.18 3.51 -2.19
C ARG A 207 -15.12 4.43 -1.59
N PHE A 208 -14.33 3.99 -0.61
CA PHE A 208 -13.36 4.84 0.07
C PHE A 208 -12.01 4.14 0.10
N ALA A 209 -11.27 4.30 -0.96
CA ALA A 209 -10.06 3.51 -1.20
C ALA A 209 -8.82 4.06 -0.52
N THR A 210 -8.90 5.05 0.34
CA THR A 210 -7.72 5.58 1.04
C THR A 210 -8.01 5.90 2.50
N ALA A 211 -7.04 5.62 3.36
CA ALA A 211 -7.05 6.14 4.72
C ALA A 211 -6.73 7.64 4.77
N LEU A 212 -6.36 8.24 3.63
CA LEU A 212 -6.04 9.65 3.50
C LEU A 212 -7.31 10.50 3.59
N GLN A 213 -7.53 11.11 4.75
CA GLN A 213 -8.67 11.99 5.01
C GLN A 213 -8.34 13.44 4.65
N PRO A 214 -9.33 14.27 4.25
CA PRO A 214 -9.13 15.69 4.14
C PRO A 214 -8.69 16.31 5.46
N LEU A 215 -7.77 17.27 5.43
CA LEU A 215 -7.40 18.07 6.60
C LEU A 215 -8.49 19.13 6.87
N ARG A 216 -8.66 19.50 8.13
CA ARG A 216 -9.52 20.62 8.53
C ARG A 216 -8.90 21.99 8.25
N LEU A 217 -7.61 22.02 7.89
CA LEU A 217 -6.83 23.24 7.61
C LEU A 217 -6.83 24.25 8.78
N THR A 218 -6.86 23.74 10.01
CA THR A 218 -6.66 24.52 11.23
C THR A 218 -5.21 24.49 11.63
N ALA A 219 -4.76 25.41 12.48
CA ALA A 219 -3.38 25.48 12.95
C ALA A 219 -2.86 24.14 13.53
N ASP A 220 -3.77 23.34 14.11
CA ASP A 220 -3.43 22.04 14.70
C ASP A 220 -3.54 20.86 13.70
N ASP A 221 -3.96 21.11 12.46
CA ASP A 221 -4.22 20.07 11.46
C ASP A 221 -3.62 20.40 10.09
N MET A 222 -2.29 20.61 10.07
CA MET A 222 -1.49 20.92 8.88
C MET A 222 -0.55 19.78 8.47
N GLY A 223 -0.95 18.53 8.73
CA GLY A 223 -0.14 17.36 8.46
C GLY A 223 0.76 16.96 9.62
N VAL A 224 1.86 16.24 9.33
CA VAL A 224 2.71 15.57 10.32
C VAL A 224 4.16 16.03 10.16
N GLY A 225 4.64 16.84 11.12
CA GLY A 225 6.03 17.31 11.17
C GLY A 225 6.92 16.50 12.13
N LYS A 226 6.32 15.85 13.13
CA LYS A 226 7.00 15.07 14.15
C LYS A 226 6.21 13.81 14.49
N PRO A 227 6.82 12.75 15.07
CA PRO A 227 6.12 11.50 15.38
C PRO A 227 4.86 11.68 16.21
N ALA A 228 4.85 12.62 17.15
CA ALA A 228 3.68 12.92 18.00
C ALA A 228 2.49 13.53 17.22
N ASP A 229 2.67 14.00 16.00
CA ASP A 229 1.59 14.51 15.17
C ASP A 229 0.78 13.39 14.50
N PHE A 230 1.31 12.17 14.41
CA PHE A 230 0.51 11.03 13.98
C PHE A 230 -0.56 10.68 15.01
N ALA A 231 -1.71 10.19 14.54
CA ALA A 231 -2.72 9.61 15.43
C ALA A 231 -2.13 8.39 16.17
N TRP A 232 -2.55 8.16 17.42
CA TRP A 232 -2.03 7.08 18.25
C TRP A 232 -2.16 5.68 17.62
N ASN A 233 -3.25 5.41 16.90
CA ASN A 233 -3.43 4.14 16.20
C ASN A 233 -2.56 4.01 14.94
N LYS A 234 -2.04 5.11 14.42
CA LYS A 234 -1.02 5.11 13.36
C LYS A 234 0.35 4.74 13.93
N LEU A 235 0.72 5.29 15.09
CA LEU A 235 1.93 4.88 15.82
C LEU A 235 1.91 3.39 16.18
N LEU A 236 0.77 2.88 16.63
CA LEU A 236 0.53 1.46 16.85
C LEU A 236 0.80 0.64 15.57
N SER A 237 0.37 1.13 14.40
CA SER A 237 0.57 0.43 13.13
C SER A 237 2.06 0.28 12.76
N PHE A 238 2.91 1.24 13.13
CA PHE A 238 4.35 1.16 12.88
C PHE A 238 5.01 0.06 13.72
N ASP A 239 4.58 -0.12 14.95
CA ASP A 239 5.03 -1.23 15.82
C ASP A 239 4.59 -2.61 15.32
N ALA A 240 3.53 -2.68 14.53
CA ALA A 240 3.07 -3.93 13.91
C ALA A 240 4.01 -4.42 12.79
N CYS A 241 5.01 -3.64 12.38
CA CYS A 241 5.93 -3.99 11.30
C CYS A 241 6.75 -5.24 11.63
N VAL A 242 6.60 -6.30 10.82
CA VAL A 242 7.35 -7.58 10.93
C VAL A 242 8.69 -7.56 10.20
N GLN A 243 9.11 -6.42 9.70
CA GLN A 243 10.39 -6.20 9.01
C GLN A 243 10.70 -7.25 7.90
N CYS A 244 9.67 -7.77 7.24
CA CYS A 244 9.80 -8.79 6.20
C CYS A 244 10.40 -8.24 4.88
N GLY A 245 10.45 -6.93 4.68
CA GLY A 245 11.02 -6.26 3.52
C GLY A 245 10.25 -6.46 2.20
N LYS A 246 9.02 -6.98 2.20
CA LYS A 246 8.21 -7.07 0.98
C LYS A 246 7.93 -5.69 0.37
N CYS A 247 7.69 -4.69 1.20
CA CYS A 247 7.50 -3.30 0.78
C CYS A 247 8.75 -2.71 0.11
N GLU A 248 9.94 -3.05 0.61
CA GLU A 248 11.25 -2.70 0.03
C GLU A 248 11.40 -3.32 -1.36
N ALA A 249 11.20 -4.63 -1.48
CA ALA A 249 11.32 -5.36 -2.74
C ALA A 249 10.30 -4.91 -3.81
N ALA A 250 9.16 -4.39 -3.40
CA ALA A 250 8.12 -3.91 -4.30
C ALA A 250 8.30 -2.45 -4.71
N CYS A 251 9.07 -1.65 -3.96
CA CYS A 251 9.20 -0.21 -4.16
C CYS A 251 9.97 0.11 -5.44
N PRO A 252 9.39 0.87 -6.40
CA PRO A 252 10.08 1.26 -7.62
C PRO A 252 11.20 2.28 -7.35
N ALA A 253 11.02 3.21 -6.42
CA ALA A 253 12.03 4.18 -6.02
C ALA A 253 13.27 3.48 -5.43
N PHE A 254 13.07 2.53 -4.52
CA PHE A 254 14.15 1.73 -3.98
C PHE A 254 14.88 0.93 -5.07
N ALA A 255 14.14 0.28 -5.97
CA ALA A 255 14.71 -0.46 -7.08
C ALA A 255 15.51 0.42 -8.06
N ALA A 256 15.15 1.70 -8.16
CA ALA A 256 15.85 2.71 -8.97
C ALA A 256 17.06 3.33 -8.26
N GLY A 257 17.39 2.89 -7.03
CA GLY A 257 18.50 3.45 -6.25
C GLY A 257 18.22 4.84 -5.68
N GLN A 258 16.94 5.25 -5.63
CA GLN A 258 16.53 6.47 -4.95
C GLN A 258 16.54 6.27 -3.42
N PRO A 259 16.63 7.36 -2.60
CA PRO A 259 16.81 7.25 -1.15
C PRO A 259 15.63 6.69 -0.37
N LEU A 260 14.49 6.43 -0.99
CA LEU A 260 13.33 5.85 -0.30
C LEU A 260 13.42 4.34 -0.18
N ASN A 261 13.46 3.84 1.06
CA ASN A 261 13.14 2.46 1.40
C ASN A 261 11.94 2.43 2.36
N PRO A 262 10.77 1.87 1.96
CA PRO A 262 9.57 1.93 2.79
C PRO A 262 9.70 1.18 4.12
N LYS A 263 10.50 0.11 4.19
CA LYS A 263 10.76 -0.61 5.45
C LYS A 263 11.58 0.27 6.40
N LYS A 264 12.65 0.90 5.88
CA LYS A 264 13.49 1.81 6.67
C LYS A 264 12.66 2.99 7.18
N LEU A 265 11.86 3.61 6.33
CA LEU A 265 10.97 4.72 6.71
C LEU A 265 10.11 4.37 7.93
N ILE A 266 9.45 3.21 7.93
CA ILE A 266 8.66 2.78 9.09
C ILE A 266 9.53 2.58 10.33
N GLN A 267 10.75 2.04 10.18
CA GLN A 267 11.64 1.84 11.33
C GLN A 267 12.24 3.16 11.84
N ASP A 268 12.48 4.13 10.98
CA ASP A 268 12.87 5.49 11.40
C ASP A 268 11.74 6.17 12.21
N LEU A 269 10.48 5.98 11.81
CA LEU A 269 9.32 6.44 12.57
C LEU A 269 9.18 5.70 13.91
N VAL A 270 9.52 4.40 13.97
CA VAL A 270 9.61 3.64 15.24
C VAL A 270 10.70 4.23 16.14
N VAL A 271 11.86 4.58 15.60
CA VAL A 271 12.92 5.28 16.36
C VAL A 271 12.39 6.62 16.89
N GLY A 272 11.71 7.40 16.06
CA GLY A 272 11.14 8.68 16.46
C GLY A 272 10.13 8.57 17.59
N MET A 273 9.24 7.58 17.59
CA MET A 273 8.22 7.44 18.63
C MET A 273 8.73 6.76 19.92
N SER A 274 9.75 5.88 19.85
CA SER A 274 10.16 5.02 20.97
C SER A 274 11.64 5.16 21.37
N GLY A 275 12.39 6.02 20.70
CA GLY A 275 13.81 6.26 20.95
C GLY A 275 14.76 5.26 20.29
N LYS A 276 14.27 4.08 19.85
CA LYS A 276 15.09 3.03 19.23
C LYS A 276 14.26 2.09 18.37
N SER A 277 14.90 1.32 17.50
CA SER A 277 14.32 0.21 16.75
C SER A 277 15.16 -1.05 16.92
N ASP A 278 14.53 -2.22 16.77
CA ASP A 278 15.17 -3.53 16.71
C ASP A 278 15.58 -3.93 15.27
N ALA A 279 15.51 -3.00 14.32
CA ALA A 279 15.87 -3.28 12.94
C ALA A 279 17.39 -3.33 12.74
N HIS A 280 17.85 -4.44 12.17
CA HIS A 280 19.22 -4.62 11.70
C HIS A 280 19.19 -4.94 10.22
N TYR A 281 19.72 -4.01 9.42
CA TYR A 281 19.73 -4.18 7.97
C TYR A 281 20.88 -5.07 7.50
N ALA A 282 20.56 -5.96 6.59
CA ALA A 282 21.47 -6.93 6.04
C ALA A 282 22.05 -6.47 4.68
N GLY A 283 22.56 -5.23 4.60
CA GLY A 283 23.30 -4.78 3.42
C GLY A 283 22.48 -4.15 2.30
N SER A 284 21.29 -3.66 2.59
CA SER A 284 20.60 -2.73 1.68
C SER A 284 21.37 -1.43 1.62
N PRO A 285 21.74 -0.91 0.45
CA PRO A 285 22.38 0.39 0.34
C PRO A 285 21.37 1.46 0.81
N TYR A 286 21.65 2.07 1.96
CA TYR A 286 20.90 3.23 2.44
C TYR A 286 21.76 4.47 2.33
N PRO A 287 21.36 5.45 1.55
CA PRO A 287 21.77 6.81 1.82
C PRO A 287 21.11 7.26 3.14
N GLY A 288 21.85 7.98 3.99
CA GLY A 288 21.35 8.48 5.25
C GLY A 288 21.70 7.63 6.48
N ARG A 289 21.04 7.92 7.61
CA ARG A 289 21.37 7.32 8.91
C ARG A 289 20.98 5.83 8.96
N PRO A 290 21.88 4.94 9.39
CA PRO A 290 21.55 3.54 9.61
C PRO A 290 20.46 3.40 10.69
N VAL A 291 19.48 2.52 10.45
CA VAL A 291 18.45 2.22 11.43
C VAL A 291 19.06 1.61 12.70
N GLY A 292 18.56 2.00 13.85
CA GLY A 292 19.01 1.48 15.16
C GLY A 292 20.28 2.10 15.70
N GLN A 293 20.96 2.95 14.93
CA GLN A 293 22.21 3.61 15.35
C GLN A 293 22.02 5.08 15.77
N HIS A 294 20.81 5.61 15.71
CA HIS A 294 20.48 6.96 16.13
C HIS A 294 19.32 6.96 17.11
N ALA A 295 19.31 7.92 18.01
CA ALA A 295 18.22 8.15 18.93
C ALA A 295 17.14 9.02 18.27
N GLY A 296 15.90 8.85 18.70
CA GLY A 296 14.78 9.68 18.28
C GLY A 296 13.92 10.07 19.47
N ALA A 297 13.01 11.00 19.26
CA ALA A 297 12.04 11.45 20.25
C ALA A 297 10.71 11.83 19.60
N PRO A 298 9.56 11.69 20.31
CA PRO A 298 8.24 12.01 19.74
C PRO A 298 8.09 13.46 19.27
N GLN A 299 8.87 14.38 19.81
CA GLN A 299 8.85 15.80 19.45
C GLN A 299 9.95 16.21 18.45
N GLN A 300 10.80 15.28 18.01
CA GLN A 300 11.85 15.55 17.04
C GLN A 300 11.24 15.72 15.64
N PRO A 301 11.71 16.69 14.82
CA PRO A 301 11.31 16.78 13.41
C PRO A 301 11.58 15.48 12.67
N ILE A 302 10.63 15.05 11.83
CA ILE A 302 10.81 13.84 11.02
C ILE A 302 11.78 14.13 9.89
N VAL A 303 11.48 15.12 9.06
CA VAL A 303 12.35 15.52 7.95
C VAL A 303 13.55 16.29 8.49
N ASN A 304 14.74 15.95 8.03
CA ASN A 304 16.03 16.42 8.49
C ASN A 304 16.40 16.07 9.96
N GLY A 305 15.50 15.40 10.68
CA GLY A 305 15.76 14.86 12.01
C GLY A 305 15.89 13.34 12.03
N LEU A 306 14.90 12.64 11.49
CA LEU A 306 14.84 11.18 11.41
C LEU A 306 15.13 10.66 10.00
N ILE A 307 14.66 11.36 8.98
CA ILE A 307 14.86 11.03 7.56
C ILE A 307 15.36 12.26 6.80
N ASP A 308 16.01 12.00 5.67
CA ASP A 308 16.38 13.06 4.72
C ASP A 308 15.16 13.48 3.89
N SER A 309 15.13 14.74 3.44
CA SER A 309 14.05 15.29 2.61
C SER A 309 13.82 14.45 1.36
N ASP A 310 14.86 14.06 0.65
CA ASP A 310 14.77 13.29 -0.58
C ASP A 310 14.12 11.91 -0.38
N THR A 311 14.26 11.31 0.81
CA THR A 311 13.54 10.08 1.18
C THR A 311 12.03 10.25 1.07
N LEU A 312 11.52 11.41 1.52
CA LEU A 312 10.09 11.72 1.47
C LEU A 312 9.61 11.95 0.03
N TRP A 313 10.39 12.68 -0.77
CA TRP A 313 10.00 13.13 -2.10
C TRP A 313 10.22 12.09 -3.21
N ALA A 314 11.04 11.07 -2.98
CA ALA A 314 11.22 9.95 -3.92
C ALA A 314 9.97 9.04 -4.05
N CYS A 315 8.94 9.23 -3.23
CA CYS A 315 7.74 8.40 -3.28
C CYS A 315 6.83 8.79 -4.46
N THR A 316 6.60 7.84 -5.37
CA THR A 316 5.64 7.96 -6.48
C THR A 316 4.19 7.71 -6.09
N THR A 317 3.86 7.60 -4.83
CA THR A 317 2.52 7.28 -4.28
C THR A 317 1.81 6.06 -4.90
N CYS A 318 2.54 5.15 -5.51
CA CYS A 318 1.98 4.03 -6.28
C CYS A 318 1.34 2.92 -5.44
N ARG A 319 1.41 2.94 -4.10
CA ARG A 319 0.89 1.93 -3.14
C ARG A 319 1.43 0.50 -3.30
N ALA A 320 2.51 0.26 -4.04
CA ALA A 320 3.09 -1.08 -4.14
C ALA A 320 3.52 -1.64 -2.77
N CYS A 321 4.11 -0.79 -1.91
CA CYS A 321 4.47 -1.13 -0.54
C CYS A 321 3.25 -1.49 0.33
N VAL A 322 2.13 -0.78 0.18
CA VAL A 322 0.87 -1.03 0.88
C VAL A 322 0.27 -2.36 0.43
N GLN A 323 0.29 -2.64 -0.89
CA GLN A 323 -0.23 -3.87 -1.48
C GLN A 323 0.52 -5.12 -1.00
N GLU A 324 1.83 -5.02 -0.78
CA GLU A 324 2.69 -6.13 -0.36
C GLU A 324 2.86 -6.23 1.16
N CYS A 325 2.32 -5.29 1.95
CA CYS A 325 2.46 -5.32 3.41
C CYS A 325 1.54 -6.36 4.05
N PRO A 326 2.06 -7.42 4.70
CA PRO A 326 1.23 -8.40 5.40
C PRO A 326 0.55 -7.81 6.64
N MET A 327 1.14 -6.76 7.23
CA MET A 327 0.56 -6.07 8.38
C MET A 327 -0.37 -4.91 7.99
N LEU A 328 -0.65 -4.72 6.70
CA LEU A 328 -1.59 -3.73 6.18
C LEU A 328 -1.22 -2.28 6.56
N ILE A 329 0.07 -1.99 6.71
CA ILE A 329 0.57 -0.65 7.06
C ILE A 329 0.42 0.27 5.85
N GLU A 330 -0.12 1.47 6.08
CA GLU A 330 -0.39 2.48 5.05
C GLU A 330 0.78 3.46 4.93
N HIS A 331 1.84 3.02 4.25
CA HIS A 331 3.07 3.80 4.05
C HIS A 331 2.81 5.10 3.29
N VAL A 332 2.04 5.03 2.19
CA VAL A 332 1.80 6.17 1.29
C VAL A 332 1.04 7.28 1.99
N ASP A 333 0.03 6.93 2.79
CA ASP A 333 -0.77 7.91 3.53
C ASP A 333 0.08 8.63 4.57
N SER A 334 0.99 7.89 5.24
CA SER A 334 1.96 8.50 6.17
C SER A 334 2.92 9.44 5.44
N ILE A 335 3.36 9.11 4.23
CA ILE A 335 4.22 9.97 3.40
C ILE A 335 3.46 11.24 2.99
N VAL A 336 2.21 11.13 2.55
CA VAL A 336 1.42 12.31 2.17
C VAL A 336 1.15 13.20 3.38
N ASP A 337 0.88 12.63 4.57
CA ASP A 337 0.71 13.42 5.80
C ASP A 337 1.98 14.21 6.17
N MET A 338 3.16 13.61 5.97
CA MET A 338 4.44 14.33 6.16
C MET A 338 4.66 15.40 5.08
N ARG A 339 4.31 15.12 3.81
CA ARG A 339 4.37 16.11 2.72
C ARG A 339 3.43 17.30 2.98
N ARG A 340 2.23 17.05 3.53
CA ARG A 340 1.30 18.12 3.94
C ARG A 340 1.96 19.11 4.88
N HIS A 341 2.67 18.63 5.90
CA HIS A 341 3.41 19.49 6.80
C HIS A 341 4.53 20.27 6.08
N MET A 342 5.32 19.60 5.24
CA MET A 342 6.41 20.25 4.51
C MET A 342 5.89 21.34 3.57
N THR A 343 4.77 21.12 2.90
CA THR A 343 4.20 22.06 1.95
C THR A 343 3.40 23.18 2.63
N LEU A 344 2.53 22.84 3.60
CA LEU A 344 1.63 23.82 4.21
C LEU A 344 2.31 24.66 5.31
N VAL A 345 3.22 24.07 6.06
CA VAL A 345 3.92 24.75 7.15
C VAL A 345 5.34 25.18 6.73
N GLY A 346 6.08 24.28 6.09
CA GLY A 346 7.45 24.54 5.65
C GLY A 346 7.56 25.35 4.35
N GLY A 347 6.51 25.39 3.54
CA GLY A 347 6.53 26.05 2.22
C GLY A 347 7.54 25.42 1.25
N VAL A 348 7.87 24.12 1.43
CA VAL A 348 8.95 23.46 0.69
C VAL A 348 8.44 22.25 -0.08
N VAL A 349 8.58 22.32 -1.39
CA VAL A 349 8.54 21.16 -2.30
C VAL A 349 9.77 21.26 -3.22
N PRO A 350 10.61 20.22 -3.36
CA PRO A 350 11.88 20.36 -4.08
C PRO A 350 11.71 20.56 -5.58
N ASN A 351 12.77 21.05 -6.20
CA ASN A 351 12.93 21.22 -7.63
C ASN A 351 11.76 22.02 -8.24
N LYS A 352 11.11 21.49 -9.28
CA LYS A 352 9.97 22.12 -9.96
C LYS A 352 8.64 21.93 -9.24
N GLY A 353 8.62 21.27 -8.07
CA GLY A 353 7.37 20.98 -7.37
C GLY A 353 6.63 22.23 -6.89
N MET A 354 7.35 23.22 -6.35
CA MET A 354 6.74 24.51 -5.97
C MET A 354 6.23 25.30 -7.16
N GLU A 355 6.97 25.31 -8.29
CA GLU A 355 6.56 25.96 -9.53
C GLU A 355 5.26 25.33 -10.06
N ALA A 356 5.18 24.00 -10.09
CA ALA A 356 3.97 23.27 -10.52
C ALA A 356 2.76 23.60 -9.64
N LEU A 357 2.95 23.70 -8.31
CA LEU A 357 1.88 24.12 -7.41
C LEU A 357 1.47 25.57 -7.61
N GLN A 358 2.41 26.46 -7.93
CA GLN A 358 2.11 27.85 -8.21
C GLN A 358 1.31 27.98 -9.52
N GLN A 359 1.75 27.31 -10.60
CA GLN A 359 1.00 27.25 -11.86
C GLN A 359 -0.43 26.74 -11.65
N LEU A 360 -0.57 25.68 -10.86
CA LEU A 360 -1.89 25.11 -10.53
C LEU A 360 -2.79 26.08 -9.74
N ARG A 361 -2.21 26.93 -8.89
CA ARG A 361 -2.95 27.99 -8.18
C ARG A 361 -3.39 29.13 -9.10
N ASP A 362 -2.53 29.48 -10.06
CA ASP A 362 -2.74 30.63 -10.93
C ASP A 362 -3.68 30.34 -12.11
N THR A 363 -3.65 29.09 -12.62
CA THR A 363 -4.33 28.73 -13.88
C THR A 363 -5.31 27.58 -13.77
N ASP A 364 -5.42 26.91 -12.62
CA ASP A 364 -6.17 25.67 -12.40
C ASP A 364 -5.75 24.53 -13.34
N THR A 365 -4.50 24.56 -13.85
CA THR A 365 -3.84 23.52 -14.67
C THR A 365 -2.41 23.28 -14.22
N VAL A 366 -1.94 22.05 -14.35
CA VAL A 366 -0.60 21.65 -13.84
C VAL A 366 0.53 22.34 -14.60
N GLY A 367 0.38 22.55 -15.90
CA GLY A 367 1.41 23.14 -16.76
C GLY A 367 1.27 24.65 -16.98
N GLY A 368 0.40 25.34 -16.25
CA GLY A 368 0.15 26.77 -16.48
C GLY A 368 -0.60 27.09 -17.77
N PHE A 369 -1.27 26.09 -18.35
CA PHE A 369 -2.01 26.25 -19.61
C PHE A 369 -3.33 27.00 -19.39
N PRO A 370 -3.79 27.82 -20.36
CA PRO A 370 -5.10 28.43 -20.24
C PRO A 370 -6.22 27.40 -20.36
N LEU A 371 -7.18 27.41 -19.42
CA LEU A 371 -8.34 26.50 -19.43
C LEU A 371 -9.12 26.54 -20.77
N ALA A 372 -9.18 27.68 -21.45
CA ALA A 372 -9.79 27.80 -22.76
C ALA A 372 -9.19 26.84 -23.81
N ALA A 373 -7.92 26.45 -23.66
CA ALA A 373 -7.26 25.52 -24.58
C ALA A 373 -7.57 24.05 -24.31
N ARG A 374 -8.24 23.72 -23.20
CA ARG A 374 -8.49 22.32 -22.79
C ARG A 374 -9.30 21.49 -23.80
N HIS A 375 -10.07 22.12 -24.67
CA HIS A 375 -10.87 21.42 -25.71
C HIS A 375 -10.33 21.60 -27.13
N HIS A 376 -9.23 22.33 -27.35
CA HIS A 376 -8.69 22.60 -28.69
C HIS A 376 -8.27 21.32 -29.43
N TRP A 377 -7.83 20.29 -28.74
CA TRP A 377 -7.49 18.98 -29.32
C TRP A 377 -8.67 18.31 -30.08
N ALA A 378 -9.90 18.72 -29.78
CA ALA A 378 -11.13 18.14 -30.32
C ALA A 378 -11.86 19.09 -31.29
N ALA A 379 -11.24 20.19 -31.72
CA ALA A 379 -11.90 21.25 -32.53
C ALA A 379 -12.55 20.72 -33.81
N ASP A 380 -11.99 19.65 -34.41
CA ASP A 380 -12.49 19.02 -35.64
C ASP A 380 -13.37 17.78 -35.36
N LEU A 381 -13.62 17.44 -34.11
CA LEU A 381 -14.34 16.20 -33.73
C LEU A 381 -15.82 16.41 -33.41
N ASP A 382 -16.29 17.65 -33.47
CA ASP A 382 -17.69 18.01 -33.16
C ASP A 382 -18.17 17.35 -31.85
N VAL A 383 -17.46 17.63 -30.75
CA VAL A 383 -17.81 17.22 -29.38
C VAL A 383 -18.40 18.43 -28.67
N PRO A 384 -19.65 18.40 -28.25
CA PRO A 384 -20.26 19.54 -27.58
C PRO A 384 -19.62 19.84 -26.23
N VAL A 385 -19.49 21.13 -25.90
CA VAL A 385 -19.17 21.60 -24.57
C VAL A 385 -20.48 21.75 -23.80
N LEU A 386 -20.64 21.02 -22.72
CA LEU A 386 -21.88 20.96 -21.92
C LEU A 386 -22.09 22.27 -21.16
N ALA A 387 -23.05 23.07 -21.59
CA ALA A 387 -23.45 24.29 -20.92
C ALA A 387 -24.31 24.01 -19.67
N GLU A 388 -24.49 25.05 -18.83
CA GLU A 388 -25.43 24.97 -17.71
C GLU A 388 -26.85 24.73 -18.18
N GLY A 389 -27.55 23.81 -17.53
CA GLY A 389 -28.90 23.43 -17.90
C GLY A 389 -29.02 22.41 -19.03
N GLU A 390 -27.98 22.19 -19.81
CA GLU A 390 -27.94 21.13 -20.83
C GLU A 390 -27.73 19.74 -20.23
N ALA A 391 -28.02 18.71 -21.00
CA ALA A 391 -27.91 17.33 -20.57
C ALA A 391 -27.18 16.45 -21.58
N THR A 392 -26.37 15.54 -21.06
CA THR A 392 -25.73 14.46 -21.83
C THR A 392 -25.85 13.14 -21.09
N ASP A 393 -25.60 12.01 -21.78
CA ASP A 393 -25.54 10.72 -21.11
C ASP A 393 -24.14 10.51 -20.49
N TRP A 394 -23.10 10.88 -21.23
CA TRP A 394 -21.72 10.68 -20.85
C TRP A 394 -20.94 11.99 -20.88
N LEU A 395 -20.43 12.39 -19.72
CA LEU A 395 -19.52 13.50 -19.60
C LEU A 395 -18.08 12.97 -19.66
N VAL A 396 -17.31 13.43 -20.66
CA VAL A 396 -15.90 13.06 -20.83
C VAL A 396 -15.03 14.09 -20.11
N LEU A 397 -14.31 13.65 -19.07
CA LEU A 397 -13.28 14.45 -18.43
C LEU A 397 -11.91 14.07 -18.99
N VAL A 398 -11.19 15.06 -19.49
CA VAL A 398 -9.94 14.86 -20.26
C VAL A 398 -8.67 15.10 -19.46
N GLY A 399 -8.75 15.92 -18.41
CA GLY A 399 -7.63 16.25 -17.55
C GLY A 399 -6.45 16.90 -18.24
N GLU A 400 -5.28 16.76 -17.67
CA GLU A 400 -4.03 17.33 -18.17
C GLU A 400 -3.54 16.67 -19.47
N GLY A 401 -4.04 15.46 -19.79
CA GLY A 401 -3.79 14.81 -21.09
C GLY A 401 -4.23 15.63 -22.29
N ALA A 402 -5.17 16.58 -22.12
CA ALA A 402 -5.60 17.49 -23.16
C ALA A 402 -4.50 18.44 -23.66
N PHE A 403 -3.50 18.72 -22.85
CA PHE A 403 -2.36 19.59 -23.17
C PHE A 403 -1.12 18.83 -23.66
N ASP A 404 -1.05 17.51 -23.50
CA ASP A 404 0.04 16.68 -24.01
C ASP A 404 -0.27 16.20 -25.43
N MET A 405 0.46 16.70 -26.42
CA MET A 405 0.29 16.32 -27.84
C MET A 405 0.36 14.80 -28.07
N ARG A 406 1.16 14.08 -27.29
CA ARG A 406 1.27 12.62 -27.37
C ARG A 406 -0.01 11.94 -26.93
N TYR A 407 -0.67 12.48 -25.89
CA TYR A 407 -1.88 11.90 -25.35
C TYR A 407 -3.16 12.38 -26.07
N GLN A 408 -3.11 13.51 -26.77
CA GLN A 408 -4.22 13.98 -27.60
C GLN A 408 -4.64 12.93 -28.64
N ARG A 409 -3.71 12.15 -29.20
CA ARG A 409 -4.03 11.05 -30.11
C ARG A 409 -4.94 10.00 -29.44
N THR A 410 -4.66 9.64 -28.19
CA THR A 410 -5.50 8.74 -27.37
C THR A 410 -6.89 9.31 -27.13
N LEU A 411 -6.99 10.58 -26.73
CA LEU A 411 -8.27 11.25 -26.50
C LEU A 411 -9.10 11.30 -27.80
N ARG A 412 -8.47 11.60 -28.94
CA ARG A 412 -9.13 11.60 -30.25
C ARG A 412 -9.62 10.23 -30.65
N ALA A 413 -8.78 9.19 -30.49
CA ALA A 413 -9.16 7.79 -30.75
C ALA A 413 -10.33 7.36 -29.86
N PHE A 414 -10.28 7.69 -28.58
CA PHE A 414 -11.34 7.38 -27.62
C PHE A 414 -12.67 8.04 -28.00
N VAL A 415 -12.68 9.36 -28.23
CA VAL A 415 -13.90 10.10 -28.58
C VAL A 415 -14.50 9.61 -29.91
N LYS A 416 -13.67 9.39 -30.95
CA LYS A 416 -14.15 8.83 -32.23
C LYS A 416 -14.81 7.47 -32.02
N THR A 417 -14.23 6.61 -31.15
CA THR A 417 -14.77 5.30 -30.82
C THR A 417 -16.12 5.42 -30.11
N LEU A 418 -16.27 6.36 -29.15
CA LEU A 418 -17.54 6.60 -28.46
C LEU A 418 -18.64 7.11 -29.42
N LYS A 419 -18.29 8.03 -30.33
CA LYS A 419 -19.24 8.51 -31.38
C LYS A 419 -19.66 7.37 -32.29
N LYS A 420 -18.72 6.51 -32.71
CA LYS A 420 -19.02 5.32 -33.52
C LYS A 420 -19.95 4.34 -32.81
N ALA A 421 -19.82 4.20 -31.49
CA ALA A 421 -20.73 3.41 -30.66
C ALA A 421 -22.11 4.07 -30.46
N GLY A 422 -22.34 5.25 -31.02
CA GLY A 422 -23.60 5.99 -30.91
C GLY A 422 -23.87 6.55 -29.51
N LEU A 423 -22.83 6.89 -28.74
CA LEU A 423 -22.99 7.51 -27.44
C LEU A 423 -23.22 9.01 -27.55
N ARG A 424 -24.13 9.53 -26.75
CA ARG A 424 -24.29 10.97 -26.55
C ARG A 424 -23.28 11.45 -25.51
N ILE A 425 -22.23 12.08 -25.98
CA ILE A 425 -21.11 12.55 -25.17
C ILE A 425 -21.00 14.07 -25.19
N ALA A 426 -20.45 14.66 -24.14
CA ALA A 426 -20.04 16.06 -24.07
C ALA A 426 -18.81 16.18 -23.18
N MET A 427 -18.13 17.32 -23.21
CA MET A 427 -17.02 17.69 -22.33
C MET A 427 -17.29 19.02 -21.63
N LEU A 428 -16.51 19.37 -20.60
CA LEU A 428 -16.66 20.65 -19.90
C LEU A 428 -15.93 21.82 -20.58
N GLY A 429 -14.97 21.54 -21.47
CA GLY A 429 -14.15 22.56 -22.09
C GLY A 429 -13.40 23.42 -21.05
N ALA A 430 -13.51 24.74 -21.14
CA ALA A 430 -12.87 25.67 -20.21
C ALA A 430 -13.38 25.60 -18.77
N ALA A 431 -14.51 24.93 -18.52
CA ALA A 431 -15.04 24.74 -17.17
C ALA A 431 -14.41 23.54 -16.43
N GLU A 432 -13.56 22.74 -17.11
CA GLU A 432 -12.85 21.63 -16.51
C GLU A 432 -11.55 22.10 -15.86
N THR A 433 -11.55 22.33 -14.56
CA THR A 433 -10.33 22.57 -13.75
C THR A 433 -9.59 21.27 -13.50
N ASP A 434 -8.32 21.33 -13.04
CA ASP A 434 -7.61 20.13 -12.55
C ASP A 434 -8.36 19.49 -11.37
N CYS A 435 -8.31 18.16 -11.27
CA CYS A 435 -8.97 17.43 -10.20
C CYS A 435 -8.28 17.55 -8.83
N GLY A 436 -7.09 18.17 -8.77
CA GLY A 436 -6.30 18.38 -7.56
C GLY A 436 -5.40 17.20 -7.14
N ASP A 437 -5.30 16.12 -7.92
CA ASP A 437 -4.46 14.97 -7.53
C ASP A 437 -3.02 15.40 -7.26
N LEU A 438 -2.39 16.17 -8.16
CA LEU A 438 -1.02 16.63 -7.98
C LEU A 438 -0.84 17.44 -6.69
N ALA A 439 -1.73 18.42 -6.45
CA ALA A 439 -1.70 19.24 -5.24
C ALA A 439 -1.73 18.35 -3.99
N ARG A 440 -2.67 17.41 -3.93
CA ARG A 440 -2.81 16.49 -2.79
C ARG A 440 -1.59 15.60 -2.59
N ARG A 441 -1.00 15.07 -3.67
CA ARG A 441 0.19 14.18 -3.59
C ARG A 441 1.46 14.94 -3.22
N LEU A 442 1.55 16.22 -3.56
CA LEU A 442 2.63 17.11 -3.12
C LEU A 442 2.35 17.75 -1.75
N GLY A 443 1.22 17.45 -1.11
CA GLY A 443 0.88 17.93 0.23
C GLY A 443 0.16 19.28 0.28
N ASP A 444 -0.14 19.91 -0.86
CA ASP A 444 -0.98 21.12 -0.93
C ASP A 444 -2.46 20.76 -0.78
N GLU A 445 -2.84 20.37 0.45
CA GLU A 445 -4.23 20.00 0.74
C GLU A 445 -5.20 21.18 0.57
N ALA A 446 -4.75 22.41 0.81
CA ALA A 446 -5.57 23.61 0.59
C ALA A 446 -5.88 23.80 -0.89
N GLY A 447 -4.87 23.69 -1.75
CA GLY A 447 -5.03 23.70 -3.21
C GLY A 447 -5.92 22.58 -3.71
N PHE A 448 -5.74 21.35 -3.18
CA PHE A 448 -6.61 20.22 -3.49
C PHE A 448 -8.08 20.49 -3.14
N GLN A 449 -8.37 20.95 -1.91
CA GLN A 449 -9.75 21.20 -1.49
C GLN A 449 -10.39 22.34 -2.28
N ARG A 450 -9.63 23.38 -2.65
CA ARG A 450 -10.11 24.46 -3.52
C ARG A 450 -10.51 23.93 -4.90
N LEU A 451 -9.62 23.20 -5.57
CA LEU A 451 -9.89 22.62 -6.89
C LEU A 451 -11.04 21.60 -6.85
N ALA A 452 -11.07 20.76 -5.81
CA ALA A 452 -12.16 19.82 -5.63
C ALA A 452 -13.51 20.53 -5.46
N ALA A 453 -13.57 21.59 -4.66
CA ALA A 453 -14.80 22.37 -4.48
C ALA A 453 -15.27 23.02 -5.80
N GLN A 454 -14.34 23.59 -6.59
CA GLN A 454 -14.64 24.17 -7.89
C GLN A 454 -15.19 23.10 -8.86
N LEU A 455 -14.48 21.99 -9.03
CA LEU A 455 -14.91 20.94 -9.98
C LEU A 455 -16.19 20.26 -9.53
N ILE A 456 -16.37 20.00 -8.21
CA ILE A 456 -17.63 19.46 -7.66
C ILE A 456 -18.78 20.42 -7.96
N GLY A 457 -18.61 21.73 -7.73
CA GLY A 457 -19.62 22.75 -8.03
C GLY A 457 -19.96 22.78 -9.51
N THR A 458 -18.97 22.76 -10.40
CA THR A 458 -19.16 22.69 -11.86
C THR A 458 -19.96 21.43 -12.26
N LEU A 459 -19.60 20.27 -11.72
CA LEU A 459 -20.28 19.00 -12.03
C LEU A 459 -21.73 18.98 -11.51
N GLN A 460 -21.97 19.49 -10.31
CA GLN A 460 -23.32 19.56 -9.72
C GLN A 460 -24.25 20.51 -10.47
N GLY A 461 -23.69 21.54 -11.13
CA GLY A 461 -24.43 22.47 -11.99
C GLY A 461 -24.77 21.91 -13.38
N ARG A 462 -24.43 20.68 -13.71
CA ARG A 462 -24.64 20.03 -15.02
C ARG A 462 -25.52 18.78 -14.89
N ARG A 463 -26.17 18.39 -15.99
CA ARG A 463 -27.01 17.17 -16.06
C ARG A 463 -26.35 16.13 -16.93
N PHE A 464 -25.90 15.05 -16.32
CA PHE A 464 -25.32 13.88 -16.99
C PHE A 464 -25.64 12.60 -16.20
N ALA A 465 -25.62 11.45 -16.85
CA ALA A 465 -25.81 10.17 -16.18
C ALA A 465 -24.49 9.62 -15.63
N HIS A 466 -23.42 9.69 -16.42
CA HIS A 466 -22.14 9.07 -16.13
C HIS A 466 -20.98 10.03 -16.46
N ILE A 467 -19.88 9.88 -15.73
CA ILE A 467 -18.59 10.48 -16.09
C ILE A 467 -17.68 9.38 -16.64
N VAL A 468 -16.95 9.66 -17.71
CA VAL A 468 -15.88 8.79 -18.19
C VAL A 468 -14.58 9.57 -18.36
N THR A 469 -13.47 8.95 -17.98
CA THR A 469 -12.14 9.54 -18.17
C THR A 469 -11.13 8.48 -18.60
N ALA A 470 -10.14 8.88 -19.39
CA ALA A 470 -8.99 8.04 -19.72
C ALA A 470 -7.83 8.20 -18.72
N ASP A 471 -7.99 9.08 -17.72
CA ASP A 471 -7.00 9.30 -16.68
C ASP A 471 -7.40 8.57 -15.37
N PRO A 472 -6.65 7.54 -14.94
CA PRO A 472 -6.93 6.83 -13.70
C PRO A 472 -6.70 7.67 -12.44
N HIS A 473 -5.99 8.80 -12.50
CA HIS A 473 -5.87 9.75 -11.40
C HIS A 473 -7.20 10.49 -11.19
N ILE A 474 -7.79 11.04 -12.26
CA ILE A 474 -9.14 11.63 -12.22
C ILE A 474 -10.17 10.60 -11.75
N PHE A 475 -10.15 9.38 -12.36
CA PHE A 475 -11.02 8.28 -11.95
C PHE A 475 -10.94 8.01 -10.45
N HIS A 476 -9.72 7.93 -9.90
CA HIS A 476 -9.51 7.69 -8.47
C HIS A 476 -10.02 8.86 -7.60
N VAL A 477 -9.64 10.08 -7.92
CA VAL A 477 -9.97 11.27 -7.13
C VAL A 477 -11.48 11.47 -7.06
N LEU A 478 -12.16 11.46 -8.21
CA LEU A 478 -13.61 11.66 -8.27
C LEU A 478 -14.38 10.53 -7.56
N LYS A 479 -13.95 9.30 -7.76
CA LYS A 479 -14.65 8.12 -7.21
C LYS A 479 -14.41 7.91 -5.73
N ASN A 480 -13.18 8.14 -5.25
CA ASN A 480 -12.73 7.71 -3.94
C ASN A 480 -12.43 8.86 -2.97
N GLU A 481 -12.08 10.05 -3.46
CA GLU A 481 -11.66 11.17 -2.60
C GLU A 481 -12.70 12.28 -2.52
N TYR A 482 -13.36 12.63 -3.61
CA TYR A 482 -14.43 13.64 -3.64
C TYR A 482 -15.64 13.34 -2.75
N PRO A 483 -16.05 12.07 -2.51
CA PRO A 483 -17.14 11.80 -1.59
C PRO A 483 -16.93 12.36 -0.19
N ALA A 484 -15.69 12.45 0.29
CA ALA A 484 -15.36 13.07 1.58
C ALA A 484 -15.54 14.61 1.58
N LEU A 485 -15.68 15.22 0.39
CA LEU A 485 -15.87 16.66 0.17
C LEU A 485 -17.28 16.98 -0.40
N GLY A 486 -18.20 16.01 -0.40
CA GLY A 486 -19.58 16.18 -0.86
C GLY A 486 -19.82 15.92 -2.35
N GLY A 487 -18.79 15.47 -3.12
CA GLY A 487 -18.90 15.10 -4.53
C GLY A 487 -19.07 13.59 -4.73
N SER A 488 -20.26 13.13 -5.11
CA SER A 488 -20.50 11.70 -5.40
C SER A 488 -21.04 11.55 -6.81
N PHE A 489 -20.28 10.88 -7.67
CA PHE A 489 -20.58 10.72 -9.10
C PHE A 489 -20.41 9.26 -9.52
N ASP A 490 -21.13 8.84 -10.58
CA ASP A 490 -20.87 7.56 -11.23
C ASP A 490 -19.74 7.73 -12.25
N VAL A 491 -18.55 7.29 -11.88
CA VAL A 491 -17.32 7.51 -12.64
C VAL A 491 -16.81 6.19 -13.21
N TRP A 492 -16.54 6.20 -14.51
CA TRP A 492 -16.02 5.08 -15.28
C TRP A 492 -14.63 5.41 -15.83
N HIS A 493 -13.76 4.42 -15.81
CA HIS A 493 -12.53 4.50 -16.58
C HIS A 493 -12.80 4.08 -18.04
N HIS A 494 -12.12 4.70 -19.00
CA HIS A 494 -12.38 4.44 -20.44
C HIS A 494 -12.29 2.97 -20.82
N THR A 495 -11.38 2.20 -20.19
CA THR A 495 -11.26 0.75 -20.44
C THR A 495 -12.50 -0.02 -20.02
N GLN A 496 -13.18 0.39 -18.96
CA GLN A 496 -14.42 -0.23 -18.50
C GLN A 496 -15.56 0.05 -19.47
N LEU A 497 -15.67 1.30 -19.94
CA LEU A 497 -16.72 1.68 -20.91
C LEU A 497 -16.51 0.98 -22.25
N LEU A 498 -15.29 0.97 -22.77
CA LEU A 498 -14.99 0.32 -24.05
C LEU A 498 -15.21 -1.21 -23.99
N ASP A 499 -14.85 -1.87 -22.89
CA ASP A 499 -15.13 -3.29 -22.66
C ASP A 499 -16.64 -3.56 -22.64
N GLU A 500 -17.41 -2.70 -21.97
CA GLU A 500 -18.88 -2.81 -21.92
C GLU A 500 -19.51 -2.64 -23.31
N LEU A 501 -19.05 -1.66 -24.09
CA LEU A 501 -19.54 -1.41 -25.46
C LEU A 501 -19.23 -2.58 -26.42
N LEU A 502 -18.08 -3.23 -26.26
CA LEU A 502 -17.76 -4.47 -26.99
C LEU A 502 -18.70 -5.61 -26.59
N ARG A 503 -18.92 -5.81 -25.28
CA ARG A 503 -19.81 -6.87 -24.76
C ARG A 503 -21.27 -6.67 -25.20
N GLN A 504 -21.72 -5.43 -25.29
CA GLN A 504 -23.05 -5.07 -25.81
C GLN A 504 -23.17 -5.18 -27.34
N GLY A 505 -22.06 -5.42 -28.05
CA GLY A 505 -22.04 -5.46 -29.53
C GLY A 505 -22.22 -4.09 -30.19
N ARG A 506 -22.09 -2.98 -29.42
CA ARG A 506 -22.13 -1.62 -29.94
C ARG A 506 -20.83 -1.21 -30.63
N LEU A 507 -19.73 -1.85 -30.25
CA LEU A 507 -18.47 -1.83 -30.98
C LEU A 507 -18.20 -3.23 -31.52
N LYS A 508 -17.84 -3.32 -32.80
CA LYS A 508 -17.52 -4.58 -33.47
C LYS A 508 -16.14 -4.45 -34.11
N PRO A 509 -15.15 -5.24 -33.68
CA PRO A 509 -13.87 -5.32 -34.36
C PRO A 509 -14.07 -5.80 -35.79
N THR A 510 -13.54 -5.07 -36.77
CA THR A 510 -13.64 -5.37 -38.19
C THR A 510 -12.32 -5.82 -38.79
N ARG A 511 -11.23 -5.60 -38.05
CA ARG A 511 -9.87 -5.99 -38.43
C ARG A 511 -9.02 -6.32 -37.22
N VAL A 512 -7.86 -6.93 -37.46
CA VAL A 512 -6.84 -7.16 -36.41
C VAL A 512 -6.23 -5.79 -36.04
N ALA A 513 -6.23 -5.46 -34.75
CA ALA A 513 -5.69 -4.17 -34.25
C ALA A 513 -4.20 -4.01 -34.53
N THR A 514 -3.45 -5.09 -34.38
CA THR A 514 -2.00 -5.15 -34.66
C THR A 514 -1.57 -6.60 -34.91
N ARG A 515 -0.48 -6.81 -35.66
CA ARG A 515 0.19 -8.11 -35.82
C ARG A 515 1.31 -8.31 -34.81
N GLU A 516 1.73 -7.24 -34.14
CA GLU A 516 2.76 -7.29 -33.10
C GLU A 516 2.23 -7.95 -31.84
N SER A 517 3.12 -8.62 -31.11
CA SER A 517 2.81 -9.09 -29.76
C SER A 517 2.68 -7.91 -28.78
N VAL A 518 1.71 -7.97 -27.89
CA VAL A 518 1.37 -6.87 -26.98
C VAL A 518 1.55 -7.31 -25.54
N THR A 519 2.26 -6.49 -24.77
CA THR A 519 2.27 -6.58 -23.31
C THR A 519 1.46 -5.42 -22.72
N TYR A 520 0.98 -5.54 -21.47
CA TYR A 520 0.17 -4.51 -20.84
C TYR A 520 0.83 -3.96 -19.57
N HIS A 521 0.97 -2.66 -19.49
CA HIS A 521 1.36 -1.95 -18.27
C HIS A 521 0.13 -1.59 -17.45
N ASP A 522 -0.02 -2.21 -16.27
CA ASP A 522 -1.08 -1.86 -15.32
C ASP A 522 -0.80 -0.52 -14.64
N PRO A 523 -1.57 0.55 -14.89
CA PRO A 523 -1.43 1.81 -14.19
C PRO A 523 -1.75 1.62 -12.70
N CYS A 524 -0.91 2.18 -11.83
CA CYS A 524 -1.07 1.95 -10.40
C CYS A 524 -2.37 2.54 -9.82
N TYR A 525 -2.82 3.68 -10.33
CA TYR A 525 -4.08 4.30 -9.92
C TYR A 525 -5.31 3.53 -10.44
N LEU A 526 -5.20 2.85 -11.57
CA LEU A 526 -6.27 1.95 -12.03
C LEU A 526 -6.23 0.62 -11.26
N GLY A 527 -5.08 -0.07 -11.24
CA GLY A 527 -4.97 -1.42 -10.70
C GLY A 527 -4.97 -1.49 -9.17
N ARG A 528 -4.23 -0.60 -8.46
CA ARG A 528 -4.13 -0.64 -6.99
C ARG A 528 -5.13 0.27 -6.29
N TYR A 529 -5.35 1.48 -6.80
CA TYR A 529 -6.34 2.41 -6.24
C TYR A 529 -7.75 2.12 -6.74
N GLY A 530 -7.93 1.94 -8.06
CA GLY A 530 -9.23 1.64 -8.69
C GLY A 530 -9.64 0.18 -8.60
N ARG A 531 -8.68 -0.75 -8.33
CA ARG A 531 -8.87 -2.22 -8.27
C ARG A 531 -9.39 -2.80 -9.57
N GLU A 532 -9.05 -2.15 -10.68
CA GLU A 532 -9.44 -2.56 -12.02
C GLU A 532 -8.22 -3.09 -12.78
N VAL A 533 -8.19 -4.37 -12.98
CA VAL A 533 -7.15 -5.08 -13.75
C VAL A 533 -7.74 -5.98 -14.83
N GLN A 534 -9.06 -6.19 -14.79
CA GLN A 534 -9.73 -7.12 -15.69
C GLN A 534 -10.26 -6.45 -16.96
N ALA A 535 -10.91 -5.28 -16.84
CA ALA A 535 -11.49 -4.59 -17.99
C ALA A 535 -10.46 -4.31 -19.11
N PRO A 536 -9.23 -3.85 -18.84
CA PRO A 536 -8.22 -3.68 -19.90
C PRO A 536 -7.89 -4.99 -20.63
N ARG A 537 -7.80 -6.11 -19.91
CA ARG A 537 -7.49 -7.43 -20.49
C ARG A 537 -8.64 -8.00 -21.26
N SER A 538 -9.86 -7.87 -20.74
CA SER A 538 -11.10 -8.24 -21.43
C SER A 538 -11.24 -7.48 -22.75
N LEU A 539 -11.01 -6.17 -22.69
CA LEU A 539 -11.03 -5.26 -23.83
C LEU A 539 -10.01 -5.67 -24.90
N LEU A 540 -8.73 -5.86 -24.52
CA LEU A 540 -7.68 -6.30 -25.46
C LEU A 540 -8.01 -7.67 -26.08
N LYS A 541 -8.48 -8.62 -25.28
CA LYS A 541 -8.93 -9.92 -25.76
C LYS A 541 -10.11 -9.78 -26.73
N GLY A 542 -11.06 -8.88 -26.43
CA GLY A 542 -12.24 -8.61 -27.25
C GLY A 542 -11.92 -8.09 -28.67
N ILE A 543 -10.76 -7.43 -28.84
CA ILE A 543 -10.24 -6.98 -30.14
C ILE A 543 -9.18 -7.94 -30.72
N GLY A 544 -9.11 -9.18 -30.24
CA GLY A 544 -8.24 -10.22 -30.78
C GLY A 544 -6.78 -10.20 -30.30
N ILE A 545 -6.44 -9.38 -29.28
CA ILE A 545 -5.08 -9.29 -28.71
C ILE A 545 -4.96 -10.20 -27.50
N GLN A 546 -4.01 -11.13 -27.54
CA GLN A 546 -3.57 -11.87 -26.36
C GLN A 546 -2.40 -11.15 -25.69
N VAL A 547 -2.60 -10.73 -24.43
CA VAL A 547 -1.58 -10.03 -23.66
C VAL A 547 -0.48 -11.00 -23.20
N VAL A 548 0.78 -10.69 -23.51
CA VAL A 548 1.94 -11.34 -22.91
C VAL A 548 2.22 -10.62 -21.58
N GLU A 549 1.94 -11.28 -20.46
CA GLU A 549 2.07 -10.65 -19.16
C GLU A 549 3.54 -10.42 -18.77
N MET A 550 3.85 -9.24 -18.25
CA MET A 550 5.14 -8.97 -17.61
C MET A 550 5.28 -9.77 -16.31
N GLY A 551 6.49 -10.10 -15.90
CA GLY A 551 6.77 -10.80 -14.65
C GLY A 551 6.17 -10.10 -13.41
N ARG A 552 6.02 -8.77 -13.48
CA ARG A 552 5.26 -7.94 -12.52
C ARG A 552 4.06 -7.34 -13.25
N SER A 553 2.89 -7.89 -13.01
CA SER A 553 1.63 -7.48 -13.65
C SER A 553 0.51 -7.34 -12.61
N ARG A 554 -0.61 -6.79 -13.03
CA ARG A 554 -1.81 -6.57 -12.21
C ARG A 554 -1.50 -5.69 -10.99
N GLU A 555 -1.98 -6.06 -9.80
CA GLU A 555 -1.74 -5.34 -8.54
C GLU A 555 -0.25 -5.32 -8.14
N LYS A 556 0.57 -6.24 -8.68
CA LYS A 556 2.01 -6.32 -8.42
C LYS A 556 2.85 -5.55 -9.44
N ALA A 557 2.23 -4.89 -10.42
CA ALA A 557 2.92 -4.15 -11.48
C ALA A 557 3.91 -3.12 -10.90
N ARG A 558 5.10 -3.01 -11.53
CA ARG A 558 6.02 -1.90 -11.24
C ARG A 558 5.40 -0.59 -11.74
N CYS A 559 5.55 0.48 -10.98
CA CYS A 559 5.12 1.82 -11.36
C CYS A 559 5.90 2.33 -12.58
N CYS A 560 5.29 3.19 -13.38
CA CYS A 560 5.94 3.92 -14.47
C CYS A 560 6.82 5.09 -13.98
N GLY A 561 6.62 5.55 -12.74
CA GLY A 561 7.35 6.69 -12.18
C GLY A 561 6.63 8.04 -12.27
N GLY A 562 5.44 8.12 -12.90
CA GLY A 562 4.75 9.40 -13.16
C GLY A 562 3.91 9.94 -11.99
N GLY A 563 3.54 9.09 -11.02
CA GLY A 563 2.67 9.51 -9.92
C GLY A 563 3.38 10.26 -8.79
N GLY A 564 2.59 10.81 -7.87
CA GLY A 564 3.09 11.43 -6.64
C GLY A 564 3.85 12.74 -6.82
N GLY A 565 3.74 13.36 -7.99
CA GLY A 565 4.52 14.55 -8.35
C GLY A 565 6.00 14.25 -8.68
N ALA A 566 6.37 12.97 -8.83
CA ALA A 566 7.76 12.57 -9.07
C ALA A 566 8.42 13.23 -10.28
N PRO A 567 7.74 13.49 -11.43
CA PRO A 567 8.34 14.24 -12.54
C PRO A 567 8.74 15.67 -12.19
N PHE A 568 8.12 16.28 -11.19
CA PHE A 568 8.41 17.64 -10.73
C PHE A 568 9.42 17.67 -9.58
N THR A 569 9.37 16.68 -8.68
CA THR A 569 10.34 16.59 -7.59
C THR A 569 11.68 16.01 -8.01
N ASP A 570 11.70 15.22 -9.07
CA ASP A 570 12.86 14.69 -9.78
C ASP A 570 14.03 14.26 -8.88
N ILE A 571 13.72 13.40 -7.91
CA ILE A 571 14.73 12.88 -6.98
C ILE A 571 15.63 11.89 -7.71
N PRO A 572 16.97 12.08 -7.69
CA PRO A 572 17.89 11.25 -8.45
C PRO A 572 17.99 9.81 -7.88
N GLY A 573 18.28 8.87 -8.77
CA GLY A 573 18.59 7.48 -8.47
C GLY A 573 19.74 6.98 -9.34
N THR A 574 20.11 5.72 -9.22
CA THR A 574 21.11 5.07 -10.11
C THR A 574 20.52 4.78 -11.49
N THR A 575 19.21 4.67 -11.61
CA THR A 575 18.47 4.53 -12.85
C THR A 575 17.09 5.19 -12.70
N ARG A 576 16.41 5.42 -13.82
CA ARG A 576 15.06 5.97 -13.81
C ARG A 576 14.03 4.85 -13.63
N ILE A 577 12.95 5.14 -12.90
CA ILE A 577 11.85 4.18 -12.69
C ILE A 577 11.22 3.71 -14.02
N PRO A 578 10.93 4.61 -15.01
CA PRO A 578 10.40 4.17 -16.31
C PRO A 578 11.34 3.25 -17.08
N ASP A 579 12.66 3.41 -16.96
CA ASP A 579 13.64 2.53 -17.61
C ASP A 579 13.55 1.10 -17.05
N LEU A 580 13.40 0.96 -15.72
CA LEU A 580 13.16 -0.35 -15.08
C LEU A 580 11.86 -0.98 -15.56
N ARG A 581 10.79 -0.18 -15.71
CA ARG A 581 9.50 -0.71 -16.18
C ARG A 581 9.55 -1.11 -17.65
N MET A 582 10.25 -0.34 -18.47
CA MET A 582 10.47 -0.67 -19.86
C MET A 582 11.39 -1.92 -20.00
N GLY A 583 12.31 -2.13 -19.06
CA GLY A 583 13.05 -3.38 -18.92
C GLY A 583 12.13 -4.58 -18.71
N ASP A 584 11.18 -4.49 -17.75
CA ASP A 584 10.18 -5.54 -17.54
C ASP A 584 9.36 -5.82 -18.83
N ALA A 585 9.10 -4.80 -19.66
CA ALA A 585 8.39 -4.95 -20.93
C ALA A 585 9.25 -5.64 -22.00
N ARG A 586 10.52 -5.26 -22.12
CA ARG A 586 11.46 -5.90 -23.06
C ARG A 586 11.65 -7.39 -22.79
N GLU A 587 11.64 -7.80 -21.51
CA GLU A 587 11.74 -9.21 -21.11
C GLU A 587 10.60 -10.06 -21.67
N THR A 588 9.45 -9.48 -22.03
CA THR A 588 8.33 -10.20 -22.66
C THR A 588 8.54 -10.50 -24.14
N GLY A 589 9.49 -9.82 -24.80
CA GLY A 589 9.66 -9.87 -26.25
C GLY A 589 8.54 -9.21 -27.05
N ALA A 590 7.63 -8.48 -26.40
CA ALA A 590 6.53 -7.80 -27.08
C ALA A 590 7.01 -6.57 -27.88
N GLY A 591 6.43 -6.36 -29.06
CA GLY A 591 6.65 -5.17 -29.90
C GLY A 591 5.90 -3.93 -29.41
N ILE A 592 4.80 -4.14 -28.66
CA ILE A 592 3.95 -3.06 -28.15
C ILE A 592 3.76 -3.18 -26.64
N VAL A 593 3.82 -2.04 -25.94
CA VAL A 593 3.33 -1.87 -24.56
C VAL A 593 2.01 -1.13 -24.61
N ALA A 594 0.92 -1.81 -24.33
CA ALA A 594 -0.37 -1.17 -24.14
C ALA A 594 -0.44 -0.51 -22.75
N VAL A 595 -0.97 0.71 -22.70
CA VAL A 595 -1.16 1.51 -21.48
C VAL A 595 -2.60 2.00 -21.38
N ALA A 596 -2.96 2.57 -20.23
CA ALA A 596 -4.28 3.17 -20.01
C ALA A 596 -4.17 4.34 -19.00
N CYS A 597 -3.28 5.29 -19.28
CA CYS A 597 -3.00 6.42 -18.39
C CYS A 597 -2.09 7.44 -19.09
N PRO A 598 -2.44 8.75 -19.10
CA PRO A 598 -1.62 9.77 -19.75
C PRO A 598 -0.21 9.87 -19.16
N GLN A 599 -0.10 9.81 -17.84
CA GLN A 599 1.21 9.86 -17.17
C GLN A 599 2.05 8.63 -17.49
N CYS A 600 1.45 7.43 -17.56
CA CYS A 600 2.18 6.22 -17.96
C CYS A 600 2.65 6.29 -19.42
N THR A 601 1.83 6.82 -20.33
CA THR A 601 2.20 7.09 -21.74
C THR A 601 3.43 7.99 -21.79
N ALA A 602 3.37 9.17 -21.14
CA ALA A 602 4.46 10.12 -21.12
C ALA A 602 5.76 9.54 -20.57
N MET A 603 5.69 8.79 -19.46
CA MET A 603 6.86 8.22 -18.82
C MET A 603 7.51 7.11 -19.64
N LEU A 604 6.72 6.21 -20.23
CA LEU A 604 7.23 5.07 -20.98
C LEU A 604 7.69 5.46 -22.40
N GLU A 605 7.01 6.39 -23.05
CA GLU A 605 7.51 6.98 -24.31
C GLU A 605 8.78 7.81 -24.11
N GLY A 606 8.99 8.39 -22.93
CA GLY A 606 10.19 9.13 -22.58
C GLY A 606 11.42 8.26 -22.28
N VAL A 607 11.34 6.93 -22.44
CA VAL A 607 12.50 6.02 -22.31
C VAL A 607 13.31 6.07 -23.59
N VAL A 608 14.61 6.32 -23.44
CA VAL A 608 15.55 6.44 -24.55
C VAL A 608 16.10 5.06 -24.94
N GLY A 609 16.41 4.89 -26.23
CA GLY A 609 16.98 3.67 -26.80
C GLY A 609 15.91 2.68 -27.33
N PRO A 610 16.34 1.48 -27.77
CA PRO A 610 15.42 0.48 -28.33
C PRO A 610 14.35 0.07 -27.31
N ARG A 611 13.09 0.20 -27.67
CA ARG A 611 11.96 -0.15 -26.83
C ARG A 611 10.74 -0.56 -27.66
N PRO A 612 9.81 -1.35 -27.11
CA PRO A 612 8.47 -1.53 -27.68
C PRO A 612 7.78 -0.19 -27.91
N GLU A 613 6.90 -0.12 -28.91
CA GLU A 613 6.02 1.03 -29.11
C GLU A 613 5.02 1.14 -27.96
N VAL A 614 4.61 2.35 -27.63
CA VAL A 614 3.63 2.60 -26.55
C VAL A 614 2.33 3.07 -27.18
N PHE A 615 1.26 2.32 -26.93
CA PHE A 615 -0.10 2.68 -27.36
C PHE A 615 -1.04 2.65 -26.16
N ASP A 616 -1.96 3.60 -26.10
CA ASP A 616 -3.10 3.45 -25.19
C ASP A 616 -4.09 2.40 -25.75
N VAL A 617 -4.77 1.69 -24.85
CA VAL A 617 -5.77 0.69 -25.23
C VAL A 617 -6.88 1.29 -26.11
N ALA A 618 -7.22 2.57 -25.93
CA ALA A 618 -8.20 3.25 -26.78
C ALA A 618 -7.74 3.39 -28.23
N GLU A 619 -6.44 3.57 -28.47
CA GLU A 619 -5.86 3.62 -29.82
C GLU A 619 -5.95 2.26 -30.49
N LEU A 620 -5.60 1.19 -29.76
CA LEU A 620 -5.71 -0.19 -30.28
C LEU A 620 -7.18 -0.58 -30.60
N VAL A 621 -8.12 -0.15 -29.76
CA VAL A 621 -9.55 -0.34 -30.02
C VAL A 621 -10.00 0.43 -31.26
N ALA A 622 -9.60 1.71 -31.38
CA ALA A 622 -9.93 2.51 -32.56
C ALA A 622 -9.42 1.85 -33.83
N HIS A 623 -8.17 1.39 -33.84
CA HIS A 623 -7.60 0.65 -34.97
C HIS A 623 -8.40 -0.63 -35.30
N ALA A 624 -8.92 -1.36 -34.31
CA ALA A 624 -9.69 -2.59 -34.53
C ALA A 624 -11.10 -2.33 -35.08
N VAL A 625 -11.73 -1.21 -34.70
CA VAL A 625 -13.12 -0.92 -35.05
C VAL A 625 -13.28 0.06 -36.21
N GLU A 626 -12.24 0.77 -36.67
CA GLU A 626 -12.30 1.60 -37.86
C GLU A 626 -12.57 0.75 -39.09
N ALA A 627 -13.57 1.13 -39.88
CA ALA A 627 -13.76 0.54 -41.22
C ALA A 627 -12.56 0.94 -42.10
N ALA A 628 -12.11 0.02 -42.95
CA ALA A 628 -11.10 0.29 -43.96
C ALA A 628 -11.55 1.41 -44.91
#